data_3f3c36fccb0559a9206dc29a18bcbb38
#
_entry.id   3f3c36fccb0559a9206dc29a18bcbb38
#
_cell.length_a   1.000
_cell.length_b   1.000
_cell.length_c   1.000
_cell.angle_alpha   90.00
_cell.angle_beta   90.00
_cell.angle_gamma   90.00
#
_symmetry.space_group_name_H-M   'P 1'
#
loop_
_entity.id
_entity.type
_entity.pdbx_description
1 polymer ?
#
loop_
_entity_poly.entity_id
_entity_poly.type
_entity_poly.pdbx_seq_one_letter_code
_entity_poly.pdbx_strand_id
1 'polypeptide(L)'
;MNDILQEYLISQKKLPLAGAGVLYLNRTPARFDVGSRQFLPPENSYAFRTESVDNIEELVNWLSARMGLEPAEVITRYQRFCADLLQHLAAGAKVSWKGWGSWQKDEKGELQFIGDPSLIQSRPVTAEKVIRENESHQVRVGEDSRSSVEMAQRLQQNKTPFPLDKFLTFSCLLLAVVWLGWQLYSRPLKPASFANPATIKAVESSKTYQEF
;
A
#
# COMPACT_ATOMS: atom_id res chain seq x y z
N MET A 1 -9.41 1.36 41.94
CA MET A 1 -10.18 2.03 40.91
C MET A 1 -9.36 2.22 39.63
N ASN A 2 -8.15 2.82 39.70
CA ASN A 2 -7.34 3.10 38.51
C ASN A 2 -7.14 1.89 37.60
N ASP A 3 -6.74 0.74 38.13
CA ASP A 3 -6.47 -0.45 37.31
C ASP A 3 -7.70 -0.97 36.57
N ILE A 4 -8.88 -0.90 37.22
CA ILE A 4 -10.13 -1.30 36.61
C ILE A 4 -10.58 -0.34 35.51
N LEU A 5 -10.41 0.96 35.73
CA LEU A 5 -10.68 1.97 34.69
C LEU A 5 -9.72 1.83 33.51
N GLN A 6 -8.49 1.33 33.73
CA GLN A 6 -7.54 1.02 32.68
C GLN A 6 -8.05 -0.12 31.79
N GLU A 7 -8.48 -1.19 32.39
CA GLU A 7 -9.06 -2.31 31.65
C GLU A 7 -10.23 -1.84 30.78
N TYR A 8 -11.09 -0.98 31.36
CA TYR A 8 -12.22 -0.40 30.63
C TYR A 8 -11.75 0.43 29.44
N LEU A 9 -10.81 1.36 29.64
CA LEU A 9 -10.26 2.21 28.58
C LEU A 9 -9.60 1.38 27.46
N ILE A 10 -8.85 0.33 27.81
CA ILE A 10 -8.24 -0.57 26.84
C ILE A 10 -9.30 -1.32 26.03
N SER A 11 -10.37 -1.75 26.69
CA SER A 11 -11.48 -2.48 26.07
C SER A 11 -12.35 -1.58 25.18
N GLN A 12 -12.83 -0.47 25.73
CA GLN A 12 -13.80 0.42 25.08
C GLN A 12 -13.19 1.56 24.28
N LYS A 13 -11.87 1.76 24.39
CA LYS A 13 -11.12 2.86 23.74
C LYS A 13 -11.56 4.27 24.16
N LYS A 14 -12.50 4.38 25.06
CA LYS A 14 -13.02 5.64 25.62
C LYS A 14 -13.26 5.45 27.12
N LEU A 15 -12.94 6.48 27.90
CA LEU A 15 -13.24 6.53 29.34
C LEU A 15 -13.91 7.85 29.63
N PRO A 16 -15.22 7.86 29.85
CA PRO A 16 -15.91 9.07 30.29
C PRO A 16 -15.50 9.40 31.74
N LEU A 17 -15.19 10.64 32.03
CA LEU A 17 -14.84 11.15 33.34
C LEU A 17 -15.89 12.18 33.77
N ALA A 18 -16.73 11.84 34.72
CA ALA A 18 -17.84 12.70 35.14
C ALA A 18 -17.34 14.08 35.59
N GLY A 19 -17.88 15.14 34.97
CA GLY A 19 -17.50 16.53 35.26
C GLY A 19 -16.17 17.00 34.63
N ALA A 20 -15.45 16.12 33.93
CA ALA A 20 -14.20 16.49 33.27
C ALA A 20 -14.30 16.42 31.74
N GLY A 21 -14.78 15.28 31.20
CA GLY A 21 -14.80 15.02 29.78
C GLY A 21 -14.54 13.55 29.46
N VAL A 22 -14.01 13.24 28.28
CA VAL A 22 -13.75 11.88 27.84
C VAL A 22 -12.28 11.70 27.45
N LEU A 23 -11.66 10.68 28.00
CA LEU A 23 -10.32 10.22 27.61
C LEU A 23 -10.43 9.14 26.56
N TYR A 24 -9.82 9.36 25.42
CA TYR A 24 -9.76 8.41 24.28
C TYR A 24 -8.41 7.74 24.20
N LEU A 25 -8.43 6.45 23.89
CA LEU A 25 -7.25 5.66 23.55
C LEU A 25 -7.24 5.40 22.06
N ASN A 26 -6.36 6.08 21.35
CA ASN A 26 -6.12 5.85 19.92
C ASN A 26 -4.98 4.85 19.75
N ARG A 27 -5.18 3.87 18.90
CA ARG A 27 -4.16 2.88 18.57
C ARG A 27 -3.79 2.96 17.10
N THR A 28 -2.53 3.28 16.83
CA THR A 28 -1.95 3.19 15.49
C THR A 28 -1.47 1.75 15.29
N PRO A 29 -1.89 1.05 14.25
CA PRO A 29 -1.45 -0.32 14.00
C PRO A 29 0.05 -0.37 13.67
N ALA A 30 0.66 -1.55 13.85
CA ALA A 30 2.00 -1.80 13.40
C ALA A 30 2.10 -1.56 11.88
N ARG A 31 3.18 -0.93 11.44
CA ARG A 31 3.42 -0.63 10.03
C ARG A 31 4.81 -1.06 9.61
N PHE A 32 4.93 -1.49 8.35
CA PHE A 32 6.23 -1.76 7.76
C PHE A 32 6.83 -0.46 7.21
N ASP A 33 8.01 -0.11 7.67
CA ASP A 33 8.80 0.98 7.11
C ASP A 33 9.74 0.44 6.04
N VAL A 34 9.48 0.81 4.80
CA VAL A 34 10.25 0.36 3.64
C VAL A 34 11.68 0.91 3.66
N GLY A 35 11.86 2.13 4.18
CA GLY A 35 13.16 2.80 4.22
C GLY A 35 14.15 2.12 5.16
N SER A 36 13.71 1.82 6.37
CA SER A 36 14.54 1.14 7.38
C SER A 36 14.43 -0.39 7.32
N ARG A 37 13.52 -0.94 6.50
CA ARG A 37 13.17 -2.38 6.44
C ARG A 37 12.81 -2.95 7.80
N GLN A 38 12.02 -2.22 8.56
CA GLN A 38 11.62 -2.60 9.91
C GLN A 38 10.10 -2.56 10.06
N PHE A 39 9.57 -3.44 10.90
CA PHE A 39 8.22 -3.30 11.41
C PHE A 39 8.25 -2.37 12.61
N LEU A 40 7.59 -1.23 12.46
CA LEU A 40 7.33 -0.32 13.56
C LEU A 40 6.19 -0.90 14.40
N PRO A 41 6.35 -0.91 15.73
CA PRO A 41 5.33 -1.45 16.62
C PRO A 41 4.05 -0.63 16.59
N PRO A 42 2.92 -1.18 17.08
CA PRO A 42 1.71 -0.40 17.29
C PRO A 42 1.97 0.63 18.40
N GLU A 43 1.47 1.84 18.18
CA GLU A 43 1.58 2.93 19.15
C GLU A 43 0.20 3.25 19.71
N ASN A 44 0.13 3.46 21.03
CA ASN A 44 -1.05 3.96 21.70
C ASN A 44 -0.85 5.44 22.02
N SER A 45 -1.82 6.26 21.68
CA SER A 45 -1.87 7.67 22.04
C SER A 45 -3.15 8.00 22.79
N TYR A 46 -3.04 8.89 23.75
CA TYR A 46 -4.18 9.34 24.54
C TYR A 46 -4.62 10.72 24.03
N ALA A 47 -5.91 10.92 23.90
CA ALA A 47 -6.50 12.21 23.59
C ALA A 47 -7.61 12.50 24.60
N PHE A 48 -7.50 13.62 25.29
CA PHE A 48 -8.56 14.07 26.19
C PHE A 48 -9.39 15.16 25.51
N ARG A 49 -10.71 15.09 25.67
CA ARG A 49 -11.65 16.09 25.16
C ARG A 49 -12.58 16.52 26.30
N THR A 50 -12.69 17.82 26.47
CA THR A 50 -13.69 18.42 27.37
C THR A 50 -15.02 18.42 26.66
N GLU A 51 -15.83 17.40 26.90
CA GLU A 51 -17.17 17.23 26.32
C GLU A 51 -18.13 16.77 27.41
N SER A 52 -19.44 17.00 27.22
CA SER A 52 -20.45 16.55 28.16
C SER A 52 -20.48 15.01 28.17
N VAL A 53 -20.50 14.45 29.35
CA VAL A 53 -20.65 13.01 29.56
C VAL A 53 -22.11 12.73 29.84
N ASP A 54 -22.87 12.42 28.80
CA ASP A 54 -24.32 12.27 28.90
C ASP A 54 -24.74 10.87 29.37
N ASN A 55 -23.91 9.86 29.13
CA ASN A 55 -24.24 8.47 29.49
C ASN A 55 -23.02 7.74 30.05
N ILE A 56 -23.14 7.32 31.32
CA ILE A 56 -22.16 6.48 32.02
C ILE A 56 -22.68 5.07 32.32
N GLU A 57 -23.89 4.71 31.83
CA GLU A 57 -24.52 3.43 32.16
C GLU A 57 -23.65 2.24 31.72
N GLU A 58 -23.08 2.31 30.54
CA GLU A 58 -22.19 1.28 30.01
C GLU A 58 -20.98 1.06 30.94
N LEU A 59 -20.34 2.16 31.38
CA LEU A 59 -19.25 2.12 32.33
C LEU A 59 -19.67 1.56 33.69
N VAL A 60 -20.82 2.01 34.21
CA VAL A 60 -21.34 1.56 35.49
C VAL A 60 -21.65 0.07 35.46
N ASN A 61 -22.33 -0.43 34.45
CA ASN A 61 -22.64 -1.83 34.28
C ASN A 61 -21.36 -2.69 34.19
N TRP A 62 -20.38 -2.22 33.44
CA TRP A 62 -19.10 -2.90 33.32
C TRP A 62 -18.33 -2.93 34.67
N LEU A 63 -18.28 -1.78 35.36
CA LEU A 63 -17.65 -1.69 36.69
C LEU A 63 -18.37 -2.56 37.72
N SER A 64 -19.71 -2.58 37.71
CA SER A 64 -20.51 -3.41 38.62
C SER A 64 -20.18 -4.89 38.43
N ALA A 65 -20.15 -5.35 37.19
CA ALA A 65 -19.79 -6.74 36.89
C ALA A 65 -18.35 -7.06 37.30
N ARG A 66 -17.41 -6.13 37.15
CA ARG A 66 -16.02 -6.35 37.48
C ARG A 66 -15.70 -6.28 38.99
N MET A 67 -16.40 -5.42 39.70
CA MET A 67 -16.22 -5.20 41.14
C MET A 67 -17.14 -6.08 42.01
N GLY A 68 -18.17 -6.68 41.44
CA GLY A 68 -19.19 -7.44 42.16
C GLY A 68 -20.04 -6.56 43.10
N LEU A 69 -20.26 -5.30 42.72
CA LEU A 69 -20.98 -4.31 43.52
C LEU A 69 -22.30 -3.90 42.82
N GLU A 70 -23.25 -3.45 43.62
CA GLU A 70 -24.48 -2.87 43.10
C GLU A 70 -24.22 -1.59 42.30
N PRO A 71 -24.94 -1.32 41.22
CA PRO A 71 -24.75 -0.15 40.36
C PRO A 71 -24.80 1.18 41.10
N ALA A 72 -25.68 1.32 42.08
CA ALA A 72 -25.79 2.54 42.89
C ALA A 72 -24.53 2.82 43.73
N GLU A 73 -23.92 1.78 44.25
CA GLU A 73 -22.65 1.89 45.00
C GLU A 73 -21.49 2.24 44.07
N VAL A 74 -21.46 1.61 42.89
CA VAL A 74 -20.45 1.90 41.86
C VAL A 74 -20.52 3.36 41.41
N ILE A 75 -21.71 3.87 41.11
CA ILE A 75 -21.92 5.28 40.77
C ILE A 75 -21.33 6.20 41.84
N THR A 76 -21.66 5.96 43.10
CA THR A 76 -21.19 6.79 44.21
C THR A 76 -19.68 6.77 44.33
N ARG A 77 -19.06 5.60 44.24
CA ARG A 77 -17.58 5.43 44.27
C ARG A 77 -16.92 6.10 43.11
N TYR A 78 -17.49 5.96 41.92
CA TYR A 78 -16.97 6.54 40.69
C TYR A 78 -17.06 8.07 40.68
N GLN A 79 -18.20 8.63 41.10
CA GLN A 79 -18.39 10.07 41.22
C GLN A 79 -17.39 10.67 42.23
N ARG A 80 -17.20 10.03 43.39
CA ARG A 80 -16.20 10.44 44.36
C ARG A 80 -14.79 10.45 43.76
N PHE A 81 -14.44 9.39 43.06
CA PHE A 81 -13.15 9.30 42.36
C PHE A 81 -12.94 10.43 41.37
N CYS A 82 -13.96 10.76 40.55
CA CYS A 82 -13.87 11.89 39.62
C CYS A 82 -13.76 13.23 40.32
N ALA A 83 -14.52 13.40 41.40
CA ALA A 83 -14.49 14.66 42.21
C ALA A 83 -13.12 14.87 42.87
N ASP A 84 -12.54 13.81 43.46
CA ASP A 84 -11.20 13.85 44.04
C ASP A 84 -10.13 14.18 43.00
N LEU A 85 -10.21 13.59 41.80
CA LEU A 85 -9.33 13.92 40.67
C LEU A 85 -9.42 15.39 40.29
N LEU A 86 -10.63 15.91 40.11
CA LEU A 86 -10.86 17.30 39.74
C LEU A 86 -10.40 18.26 40.82
N GLN A 87 -10.61 17.95 42.11
CA GLN A 87 -10.15 18.73 43.25
C GLN A 87 -8.62 18.85 43.26
N HIS A 88 -7.89 17.76 43.08
CA HIS A 88 -6.43 17.80 43.02
C HIS A 88 -5.94 18.63 41.84
N LEU A 89 -6.57 18.49 40.68
CA LEU A 89 -6.22 19.25 39.47
C LEU A 89 -6.58 20.72 39.61
N ALA A 90 -7.66 21.05 40.35
CA ALA A 90 -8.03 22.42 40.64
C ALA A 90 -7.01 23.13 41.57
N ALA A 91 -6.41 22.36 42.48
CA ALA A 91 -5.30 22.82 43.34
C ALA A 91 -3.96 22.97 42.57
N GLY A 92 -3.90 22.70 41.28
CA GLY A 92 -2.69 22.75 40.45
C GLY A 92 -1.77 21.54 40.62
N ALA A 93 -2.23 20.50 41.30
CA ALA A 93 -1.42 19.31 41.53
C ALA A 93 -1.41 18.43 40.25
N LYS A 94 -0.26 17.84 39.95
CA LYS A 94 -0.13 16.80 38.93
C LYS A 94 -0.57 15.47 39.53
N VAL A 95 -1.57 14.82 38.94
CA VAL A 95 -2.07 13.52 39.39
C VAL A 95 -1.50 12.43 38.49
N SER A 96 -0.61 11.58 39.05
CA SER A 96 -0.02 10.47 38.32
C SER A 96 -0.88 9.22 38.45
N TRP A 97 -1.23 8.63 37.31
CA TRP A 97 -1.85 7.33 37.25
C TRP A 97 -0.80 6.30 36.83
N LYS A 98 -0.39 5.48 37.80
CA LYS A 98 0.64 4.49 37.58
C LYS A 98 0.28 3.59 36.41
N GLY A 99 1.15 3.52 35.45
CA GLY A 99 0.96 2.68 34.29
C GLY A 99 0.16 3.29 33.14
N TRP A 100 -0.19 4.59 33.20
CA TRP A 100 -0.93 5.25 32.11
C TRP A 100 -0.29 6.57 31.69
N GLY A 101 0.01 7.38 32.67
CA GLY A 101 0.46 8.74 32.49
C GLY A 101 0.08 9.66 33.63
N SER A 102 -0.10 10.90 33.35
CA SER A 102 -0.41 11.91 34.35
C SER A 102 -1.37 12.96 33.85
N TRP A 103 -2.22 13.40 34.75
CA TRP A 103 -3.12 14.53 34.57
C TRP A 103 -2.46 15.80 35.05
N GLN A 104 -2.59 16.85 34.27
CA GLN A 104 -2.15 18.19 34.65
C GLN A 104 -3.03 19.25 33.96
N LYS A 105 -2.96 20.50 34.42
CA LYS A 105 -3.47 21.63 33.68
C LYS A 105 -2.37 22.23 32.83
N ASP A 106 -2.73 22.63 31.62
CA ASP A 106 -1.84 23.40 30.76
C ASP A 106 -1.74 24.85 31.22
N GLU A 107 -0.95 25.66 30.52
CA GLU A 107 -0.80 27.11 30.81
C GLU A 107 -2.10 27.91 30.67
N LYS A 108 -3.07 27.38 29.93
CA LYS A 108 -4.40 27.99 29.74
C LYS A 108 -5.40 27.53 30.79
N GLY A 109 -5.01 26.62 31.68
CA GLY A 109 -5.86 26.03 32.71
C GLY A 109 -6.74 24.87 32.20
N GLU A 110 -6.55 24.42 30.96
CA GLU A 110 -7.27 23.29 30.42
C GLU A 110 -6.68 21.96 30.92
N LEU A 111 -7.55 20.98 31.12
CA LEU A 111 -7.12 19.66 31.55
C LEU A 111 -6.43 18.92 30.39
N GLN A 112 -5.25 18.38 30.68
CA GLN A 112 -4.47 17.60 29.74
C GLN A 112 -4.06 16.27 30.37
N PHE A 113 -4.13 15.20 29.59
CA PHE A 113 -3.57 13.90 29.95
C PHE A 113 -2.30 13.64 29.14
N ILE A 114 -1.20 13.38 29.84
CA ILE A 114 0.07 13.02 29.24
C ILE A 114 0.30 11.54 29.49
N GLY A 115 0.23 10.74 28.41
CA GLY A 115 0.51 9.31 28.49
C GLY A 115 1.97 9.01 28.86
N ASP A 116 2.21 7.95 29.61
CA ASP A 116 3.56 7.48 29.91
C ASP A 116 4.11 6.71 28.71
N PRO A 117 5.15 7.21 28.03
CA PRO A 117 5.73 6.53 26.87
C PRO A 117 6.44 5.23 27.22
N SER A 118 6.79 5.02 28.50
CA SER A 118 7.59 3.86 28.93
C SER A 118 6.85 2.54 28.85
N LEU A 119 5.53 2.56 28.84
CA LEU A 119 4.72 1.36 28.98
C LEU A 119 4.49 0.58 27.69
N ILE A 120 4.78 1.16 26.53
CA ILE A 120 4.43 0.55 25.23
C ILE A 120 5.55 0.76 24.20
N GLN A 121 6.77 0.92 24.65
CA GLN A 121 7.91 0.94 23.72
C GLN A 121 8.26 -0.49 23.29
N SER A 122 7.44 -1.06 22.44
CA SER A 122 7.86 -2.21 21.65
C SER A 122 8.98 -1.75 20.70
N ARG A 123 10.06 -2.50 20.64
CA ARG A 123 11.18 -2.16 19.74
C ARG A 123 10.83 -2.49 18.31
N PRO A 124 11.27 -1.68 17.33
CA PRO A 124 11.19 -2.06 15.93
C PRO A 124 11.85 -3.42 15.69
N VAL A 125 11.23 -4.22 14.83
CA VAL A 125 11.74 -5.56 14.46
C VAL A 125 12.19 -5.51 13.01
N THR A 126 13.44 -5.91 12.78
CA THR A 126 14.00 -6.01 11.42
C THR A 126 13.23 -7.07 10.64
N ALA A 127 12.82 -6.73 9.41
CA ALA A 127 12.14 -7.64 8.51
C ALA A 127 13.12 -8.15 7.47
N GLU A 128 13.31 -9.45 7.42
CA GLU A 128 14.04 -10.12 6.35
C GLU A 128 13.06 -10.80 5.41
N LYS A 129 13.27 -10.60 4.11
CA LYS A 129 12.49 -11.30 3.10
C LYS A 129 12.99 -12.74 3.02
N VAL A 130 12.23 -13.67 3.58
CA VAL A 130 12.48 -15.09 3.41
C VAL A 130 11.98 -15.49 2.01
N ILE A 131 12.92 -15.77 1.09
CA ILE A 131 12.61 -16.33 -0.22
C ILE A 131 12.59 -17.84 -0.06
N ARG A 132 11.41 -18.43 -0.15
CA ARG A 132 11.25 -19.89 -0.15
C ARG A 132 11.24 -20.35 -1.60
N GLU A 133 12.41 -20.69 -2.11
CA GLU A 133 12.60 -21.06 -3.53
C GLU A 133 11.86 -22.33 -3.94
N ASN A 134 11.56 -23.20 -2.99
CA ASN A 134 10.97 -24.52 -3.25
C ASN A 134 9.51 -24.67 -2.79
N GLU A 135 8.84 -23.58 -2.45
CA GLU A 135 7.44 -23.64 -2.03
C GLU A 135 6.52 -23.54 -3.24
N SER A 136 5.75 -24.60 -3.50
CA SER A 136 4.75 -24.58 -4.55
C SER A 136 3.55 -23.74 -4.13
N HIS A 137 3.31 -22.66 -4.83
CA HIS A 137 2.12 -21.82 -4.62
C HIS A 137 1.04 -22.20 -5.63
N GLN A 138 -0.21 -22.17 -5.18
CA GLN A 138 -1.34 -22.28 -6.11
C GLN A 138 -1.55 -20.92 -6.81
N VAL A 139 -1.46 -20.94 -8.12
CA VAL A 139 -1.72 -19.78 -8.97
C VAL A 139 -3.04 -20.01 -9.69
N ARG A 140 -3.97 -19.10 -9.51
CA ARG A 140 -5.25 -19.11 -10.22
C ARG A 140 -5.07 -18.48 -11.59
N VAL A 141 -5.31 -19.28 -12.64
CA VAL A 141 -5.28 -18.81 -14.04
C VAL A 141 -6.66 -19.03 -14.65
N GLY A 142 -7.45 -17.97 -14.71
CA GLY A 142 -8.87 -18.06 -15.07
C GLY A 142 -9.68 -18.79 -14.00
N GLU A 143 -10.39 -19.86 -14.39
CA GLU A 143 -11.18 -20.70 -13.46
C GLU A 143 -10.37 -21.86 -12.85
N ASP A 144 -9.19 -22.16 -13.41
CA ASP A 144 -8.32 -23.24 -12.94
C ASP A 144 -7.32 -22.78 -11.87
N SER A 145 -7.14 -23.60 -10.83
CA SER A 145 -6.05 -23.42 -9.86
C SER A 145 -4.92 -24.40 -10.21
N ARG A 146 -3.71 -23.91 -10.42
CA ARG A 146 -2.53 -24.70 -10.78
C ARG A 146 -1.36 -24.39 -9.88
N SER A 147 -0.45 -25.35 -9.71
CA SER A 147 0.76 -25.10 -8.94
C SER A 147 1.74 -24.23 -9.74
N SER A 148 2.52 -23.41 -9.03
CA SER A 148 3.57 -22.57 -9.64
C SER A 148 4.60 -23.42 -10.41
N VAL A 149 4.85 -24.67 -9.97
CA VAL A 149 5.76 -25.62 -10.61
C VAL A 149 5.20 -26.10 -11.96
N GLU A 150 3.91 -26.42 -12.02
CA GLU A 150 3.26 -26.82 -13.28
C GLU A 150 3.22 -25.66 -14.29
N MET A 151 3.01 -24.44 -13.82
CA MET A 151 3.06 -23.26 -14.69
C MET A 151 4.48 -23.02 -15.21
N ALA A 152 5.50 -23.18 -14.38
CA ALA A 152 6.89 -23.05 -14.81
C ALA A 152 7.25 -24.11 -15.85
N GLN A 153 6.82 -25.35 -15.67
CA GLN A 153 7.02 -26.44 -16.65
C GLN A 153 6.31 -26.15 -17.98
N ARG A 154 5.07 -25.67 -17.95
CA ARG A 154 4.35 -25.29 -19.18
C ARG A 154 5.00 -24.13 -19.93
N LEU A 155 5.49 -23.12 -19.22
CA LEU A 155 6.21 -22.02 -19.83
C LEU A 155 7.54 -22.46 -20.43
N GLN A 156 8.20 -23.47 -19.86
CA GLN A 156 9.39 -24.09 -20.43
C GLN A 156 9.09 -24.96 -21.64
N GLN A 157 7.99 -25.74 -21.61
CA GLN A 157 7.54 -26.55 -22.74
C GLN A 157 7.06 -25.72 -23.94
N ASN A 158 6.49 -24.54 -23.69
CA ASN A 158 6.09 -23.59 -24.73
C ASN A 158 7.25 -22.78 -25.32
N LYS A 159 8.48 -22.97 -24.86
CA LYS A 159 9.64 -22.47 -25.60
C LYS A 159 9.73 -23.30 -26.87
N THR A 160 9.07 -22.83 -27.91
CA THR A 160 9.10 -23.44 -29.25
C THR A 160 10.53 -23.76 -29.62
N PRO A 161 10.83 -25.04 -29.97
CA PRO A 161 12.13 -25.38 -30.50
C PRO A 161 12.31 -24.59 -31.78
N PHE A 162 13.47 -23.98 -31.92
CA PHE A 162 14.04 -23.30 -33.07
C PHE A 162 12.99 -22.92 -34.17
N PRO A 163 12.72 -21.65 -34.41
CA PRO A 163 11.70 -21.26 -35.37
C PRO A 163 12.16 -21.70 -36.79
N LEU A 164 11.76 -22.88 -37.17
CA LEU A 164 12.00 -23.44 -38.51
C LEU A 164 11.54 -22.50 -39.63
N ASP A 165 10.48 -21.77 -39.40
CA ASP A 165 9.94 -20.74 -40.29
C ASP A 165 10.94 -19.62 -40.56
N LYS A 166 11.66 -19.15 -39.54
CA LYS A 166 12.68 -18.10 -39.69
C LYS A 166 13.92 -18.65 -40.41
N PHE A 167 14.27 -19.90 -40.17
CA PHE A 167 15.36 -20.52 -40.88
C PHE A 167 15.00 -20.76 -42.37
N LEU A 168 13.77 -21.19 -42.65
CA LEU A 168 13.27 -21.39 -44.00
C LEU A 168 13.21 -20.04 -44.75
N THR A 169 12.68 -18.98 -44.13
CA THR A 169 12.62 -17.65 -44.76
C THR A 169 14.02 -17.07 -45.05
N PHE A 170 14.97 -17.27 -44.14
CA PHE A 170 16.35 -16.80 -44.33
C PHE A 170 17.04 -17.61 -45.45
N SER A 171 16.79 -18.92 -45.54
CA SER A 171 17.29 -19.80 -46.61
C SER A 171 16.74 -19.39 -47.99
N CYS A 172 15.44 -19.11 -48.09
CA CYS A 172 14.81 -18.63 -49.30
C CYS A 172 15.36 -17.25 -49.74
N LEU A 173 15.57 -16.35 -48.78
CA LEU A 173 16.15 -15.03 -49.08
C LEU A 173 17.58 -15.17 -49.61
N LEU A 174 18.40 -16.02 -49.04
CA LEU A 174 19.77 -16.32 -49.49
C LEU A 174 19.78 -16.86 -50.90
N LEU A 175 18.92 -17.86 -51.21
CA LEU A 175 18.76 -18.42 -52.54
C LEU A 175 18.33 -17.34 -53.57
N ALA A 176 17.40 -16.45 -53.19
CA ALA A 176 16.98 -15.35 -54.06
C ALA A 176 18.10 -14.36 -54.38
N VAL A 177 18.93 -14.03 -53.36
CA VAL A 177 20.12 -13.19 -53.57
C VAL A 177 21.15 -13.84 -54.47
N VAL A 178 21.43 -15.13 -54.29
CA VAL A 178 22.34 -15.90 -55.14
C VAL A 178 21.81 -15.96 -56.58
N TRP A 179 20.49 -16.18 -56.75
CA TRP A 179 19.88 -16.23 -58.09
C TRP A 179 19.93 -14.85 -58.78
N LEU A 180 19.66 -13.77 -58.06
CA LEU A 180 19.79 -12.41 -58.58
C LEU A 180 21.28 -12.08 -58.95
N GLY A 181 22.24 -12.49 -58.14
CA GLY A 181 23.65 -12.33 -58.41
C GLY A 181 24.05 -13.05 -59.69
N TRP A 182 23.57 -14.33 -59.85
CA TRP A 182 23.78 -15.13 -61.06
C TRP A 182 23.14 -14.46 -62.30
N GLN A 183 21.94 -13.92 -62.16
CA GLN A 183 21.23 -13.22 -63.25
C GLN A 183 22.02 -12.00 -63.70
N LEU A 184 22.51 -11.18 -62.78
CA LEU A 184 23.34 -9.97 -63.03
C LEU A 184 24.70 -10.34 -63.65
N TYR A 185 25.31 -11.45 -63.20
CA TYR A 185 26.56 -11.93 -63.79
C TYR A 185 26.38 -12.47 -65.22
N SER A 186 25.30 -13.25 -65.43
CA SER A 186 25.03 -13.90 -66.76
C SER A 186 24.48 -12.88 -67.78
N ARG A 187 23.81 -11.84 -67.32
CA ARG A 187 23.26 -10.77 -68.17
C ARG A 187 23.68 -9.40 -67.67
N PRO A 188 24.89 -8.95 -68.08
CA PRO A 188 25.35 -7.64 -67.65
C PRO A 188 24.33 -6.57 -68.10
N LEU A 189 23.93 -5.76 -67.15
CA LEU A 189 23.00 -4.64 -67.38
C LEU A 189 23.58 -3.68 -68.44
N LYS A 190 23.07 -3.80 -69.65
CA LYS A 190 23.38 -2.78 -70.71
C LYS A 190 22.57 -1.51 -70.43
N PRO A 191 23.14 -0.33 -70.54
CA PRO A 191 22.39 0.92 -70.36
C PRO A 191 21.11 1.01 -71.14
N ALA A 192 21.05 0.32 -72.29
CA ALA A 192 19.84 0.23 -73.13
C ALA A 192 18.71 -0.55 -72.50
N SER A 193 18.92 -1.32 -71.39
CA SER A 193 17.85 -2.10 -70.76
C SER A 193 16.95 -1.23 -69.88
N PHE A 194 17.39 -0.03 -69.53
CA PHE A 194 16.67 0.88 -68.65
C PHE A 194 16.10 2.11 -69.40
N ALA A 195 16.54 2.34 -70.62
CA ALA A 195 16.03 3.43 -71.44
C ALA A 195 14.95 2.88 -72.36
N ASN A 196 13.75 3.37 -72.24
CA ASN A 196 12.70 3.19 -73.25
C ASN A 196 13.14 4.03 -74.44
N PRO A 197 13.56 3.45 -75.60
CA PRO A 197 13.99 4.21 -76.77
C PRO A 197 12.74 4.75 -77.48
N ALA A 198 12.10 5.71 -76.88
CA ALA A 198 11.17 6.56 -77.62
C ALA A 198 12.01 7.42 -78.55
N THR A 199 12.28 6.92 -79.73
CA THR A 199 12.85 7.73 -80.80
C THR A 199 11.78 8.75 -81.16
N ILE A 200 11.94 9.98 -80.74
CA ILE A 200 11.21 11.13 -81.22
C ILE A 200 11.68 11.37 -82.66
N LYS A 201 10.94 10.89 -83.64
CA LYS A 201 11.14 11.33 -85.03
C LYS A 201 10.70 12.79 -85.11
N ALA A 202 11.64 13.66 -85.39
CA ALA A 202 11.36 15.03 -85.72
C ALA A 202 10.48 15.06 -86.97
N VAL A 203 9.27 15.53 -86.81
CA VAL A 203 8.36 15.79 -87.95
C VAL A 203 8.88 17.07 -88.62
N GLU A 204 9.44 16.93 -89.80
CA GLU A 204 9.72 18.09 -90.69
C GLU A 204 8.44 18.86 -90.90
N SER A 205 8.40 20.11 -90.45
CA SER A 205 7.31 21.01 -90.71
C SER A 205 7.36 21.41 -92.18
N SER A 206 6.32 21.02 -92.91
CA SER A 206 6.11 21.52 -94.31
C SER A 206 5.94 23.02 -94.28
N LYS A 207 6.82 23.69 -94.97
CA LYS A 207 6.75 25.15 -95.21
C LYS A 207 5.48 25.44 -96.05
N THR A 208 4.47 26.06 -95.43
CA THR A 208 3.25 26.51 -96.06
C THR A 208 3.25 28.04 -96.10
N TYR A 209 4.16 28.59 -96.85
CA TYR A 209 4.05 30.02 -97.31
C TYR A 209 4.41 30.08 -98.76
N GLN A 210 3.46 30.37 -99.59
CA GLN A 210 3.66 30.88 -100.96
C GLN A 210 3.64 32.40 -100.86
N GLU A 211 4.76 33.03 -101.30
CA GLU A 211 4.80 34.46 -101.54
C GLU A 211 4.20 34.73 -102.90
N PHE A 212 3.32 35.73 -102.94
CA PHE A 212 2.89 36.43 -104.16
C PHE A 212 3.75 37.64 -104.43
#